data_ec8c804740b439ffeabb540463538ae7
#
_entry.id   ec8c804740b439ffeabb540463538ae7
#
_cell.length_a   1.000
_cell.length_b   1.000
_cell.length_c   1.000
_cell.angle_alpha   90.00
_cell.angle_beta   90.00
_cell.angle_gamma   90.00
#
_symmetry.space_group_name_H-M   'P 1'
#
loop_
_entity.id
_entity.type
_entity.pdbx_description
1 polymer ?
#
loop_
_entity_poly.entity_id
_entity_poly.type
_entity_poly.pdbx_seq_one_letter_code
_entity_poly.pdbx_strand_id
1 'polypeptide(L)'
;MGAWCRGRVSTLKGAKLGNSDRARRTLVARGHSNYPPPPGPPEGDLPCPYSRPPSRSVFANRTLSLASITAIGFDSDYTLTSYVPETFEKLAHAETVEKLITKFGYPDQPLRSLSFDPNLMVRGLVIDKELGNILKCDRHKYIKLAYHGFSPLSRDERMQTYNSADKPLESFESSSRFAMVDTLFSLAEAHLFMSLVELKDQGKLESISKTYAELYRDSRAAVDLAHRDGSIKRKIAADPSKYIFPDPLLGKTLKTLRQSGKKIFLATNSFFDFTHVVLNYVLEVRVDVDRRASARRTP
;
A
#
# COMPACT_ATOMS: atom_id res chain seq x y z
N MET A 1 5.47 0.52 20.87
CA MET A 1 6.55 1.55 20.94
C MET A 1 6.94 1.90 19.52
N GLY A 2 6.59 3.06 19.06
CA GLY A 2 6.96 3.56 17.75
C GLY A 2 6.37 4.94 17.55
N ALA A 3 7.06 5.97 18.09
CA ALA A 3 6.73 7.36 17.85
C ALA A 3 7.15 7.71 16.43
N TRP A 4 6.21 8.05 15.58
CA TRP A 4 6.47 8.62 14.26
C TRP A 4 6.33 10.12 14.27
N CYS A 5 7.35 10.78 13.73
CA CYS A 5 7.53 12.22 13.62
C CYS A 5 6.29 12.93 13.09
N ARG A 6 5.74 13.81 13.92
CA ARG A 6 4.78 14.85 13.50
C ARG A 6 5.54 16.01 12.90
N GLY A 7 5.56 16.13 11.58
CA GLY A 7 5.93 17.37 10.91
C GLY A 7 4.88 18.45 11.20
N ARG A 8 5.27 19.56 11.87
CA ARG A 8 4.41 20.72 12.07
C ARG A 8 4.16 21.43 10.75
N VAL A 9 2.90 21.48 10.34
CA VAL A 9 2.43 22.44 9.35
C VAL A 9 2.01 23.71 10.13
N SER A 10 2.74 24.81 9.93
CA SER A 10 2.40 26.10 10.49
C SER A 10 1.23 26.71 9.69
N THR A 11 0.10 26.89 10.34
CA THR A 11 -1.06 27.62 9.85
C THR A 11 -0.79 29.11 9.87
N LEU A 12 -0.78 29.74 8.71
CA LEU A 12 -0.91 31.20 8.59
C LEU A 12 -2.38 31.59 8.72
N LYS A 13 -2.69 32.36 9.75
CA LYS A 13 -4.00 32.95 10.01
C LYS A 13 -4.30 34.10 9.04
N GLY A 14 -5.53 34.14 8.65
CA GLY A 14 -6.34 35.02 7.84
C GLY A 14 -5.97 36.50 7.68
N ALA A 15 -6.13 36.93 6.43
CA ALA A 15 -6.40 38.32 6.10
C ALA A 15 -7.79 38.37 5.41
N LYS A 16 -8.66 39.25 5.93
CA LYS A 16 -9.99 39.57 5.36
C LYS A 16 -9.81 40.28 4.01
N LEU A 17 -10.43 39.77 2.96
CA LEU A 17 -10.55 40.46 1.67
C LEU A 17 -11.94 41.04 1.53
N GLY A 18 -11.99 42.36 1.30
CA GLY A 18 -13.17 43.11 0.96
C GLY A 18 -13.51 42.93 -0.53
N ASN A 19 -14.80 42.99 -0.80
CA ASN A 19 -15.42 42.99 -2.14
C ASN A 19 -14.97 44.21 -2.99
N SER A 20 -14.41 43.95 -4.17
CA SER A 20 -14.67 44.83 -5.35
C SER A 20 -14.33 44.06 -6.64
N ASP A 21 -15.28 43.97 -7.52
CA ASP A 21 -15.17 43.58 -8.90
C ASP A 21 -14.10 44.38 -9.66
N ARG A 22 -13.14 43.69 -10.27
CA ARG A 22 -12.68 43.97 -11.65
C ARG A 22 -11.47 43.09 -12.06
N ALA A 23 -11.61 42.54 -13.25
CA ALA A 23 -10.54 42.12 -14.14
C ALA A 23 -9.76 40.83 -13.77
N ARG A 24 -10.19 39.72 -14.37
CA ARG A 24 -9.30 38.59 -14.71
C ARG A 24 -8.09 39.10 -15.48
N ARG A 25 -6.95 39.21 -14.82
CA ARG A 25 -5.64 39.23 -15.46
C ARG A 25 -4.83 38.05 -14.92
N THR A 26 -4.57 37.11 -15.80
CA THR A 26 -3.62 36.01 -15.61
C THR A 26 -2.27 36.59 -15.23
N LEU A 27 -1.90 36.53 -13.96
CA LEU A 27 -0.55 36.78 -13.48
C LEU A 27 0.28 35.52 -13.73
N VAL A 28 0.85 35.43 -14.93
CA VAL A 28 2.01 34.58 -15.18
C VAL A 28 3.19 35.25 -14.49
N ALA A 29 3.57 34.76 -13.30
CA ALA A 29 4.83 35.13 -12.67
C ALA A 29 5.97 34.65 -13.56
N ARG A 30 6.54 35.54 -14.35
CA ARG A 30 7.84 35.33 -15.02
C ARG A 30 8.94 35.41 -13.95
N GLY A 31 9.24 34.28 -13.34
CA GLY A 31 10.50 34.09 -12.64
C GLY A 31 11.61 34.07 -13.69
N HIS A 32 12.43 35.13 -13.78
CA HIS A 32 13.65 35.09 -14.56
C HIS A 32 14.64 34.15 -13.86
N SER A 33 14.68 32.91 -14.32
CA SER A 33 15.79 32.00 -14.04
C SER A 33 16.93 32.41 -14.97
N ASN A 34 18.07 32.85 -14.41
CA ASN A 34 19.29 33.15 -15.13
C ASN A 34 20.03 31.87 -15.59
N TYR A 35 19.40 30.74 -15.59
CA TYR A 35 19.94 29.52 -16.17
C TYR A 35 19.42 29.39 -17.61
N PRO A 36 20.30 29.17 -18.59
CA PRO A 36 19.88 28.83 -19.93
C PRO A 36 18.99 27.57 -19.84
N PRO A 37 17.91 27.47 -20.64
CA PRO A 37 17.11 26.26 -20.69
C PRO A 37 18.04 25.08 -21.02
N PRO A 38 17.82 23.90 -20.43
CA PRO A 38 18.57 22.71 -20.81
C PRO A 38 18.46 22.52 -22.33
N PRO A 39 19.52 22.06 -23.01
CA PRO A 39 19.46 21.77 -24.44
C PRO A 39 18.25 20.85 -24.67
N GLY A 40 17.44 21.24 -25.66
CA GLY A 40 16.30 20.43 -26.09
C GLY A 40 16.75 19.00 -26.41
N PRO A 41 15.88 18.02 -26.33
CA PRO A 41 16.21 16.68 -26.76
C PRO A 41 16.73 16.76 -28.21
N PRO A 42 17.77 15.99 -28.58
CA PRO A 42 18.27 15.97 -29.92
C PRO A 42 17.10 15.65 -30.87
N GLU A 43 16.92 16.49 -31.90
CA GLU A 43 15.94 16.24 -32.95
C GLU A 43 16.36 14.97 -33.71
N GLY A 44 15.76 13.91 -33.38
CA GLY A 44 15.89 12.61 -34.01
C GLY A 44 15.03 11.63 -33.19
N ASP A 45 13.95 11.18 -33.81
CA ASP A 45 13.06 10.16 -33.29
C ASP A 45 13.80 8.82 -33.04
N LEU A 46 14.64 8.79 -32.01
CA LEU A 46 15.01 7.53 -31.40
C LEU A 46 13.76 7.10 -30.63
N PRO A 47 13.10 5.97 -31.03
CA PRO A 47 11.99 5.45 -30.26
C PRO A 47 12.49 5.26 -28.84
N CYS A 48 11.87 5.99 -27.90
CA CYS A 48 12.16 5.84 -26.49
C CYS A 48 11.98 4.35 -26.17
N PRO A 49 13.04 3.59 -25.88
CA PRO A 49 12.92 2.13 -25.68
C PRO A 49 12.09 1.78 -24.47
N TYR A 50 11.52 2.77 -23.80
CA TYR A 50 10.75 2.70 -22.56
C TYR A 50 9.36 3.34 -22.68
N SER A 51 8.71 3.30 -23.86
CA SER A 51 7.29 3.70 -23.94
C SER A 51 6.46 2.73 -23.11
N ARG A 52 6.33 3.06 -21.82
CA ARG A 52 5.40 2.34 -20.93
C ARG A 52 3.98 2.71 -21.35
N PRO A 53 3.05 1.74 -21.38
CA PRO A 53 1.65 2.08 -21.59
C PRO A 53 1.20 3.08 -20.51
N PRO A 54 0.24 3.97 -20.79
CA PRO A 54 -0.23 4.99 -19.84
C PRO A 54 -0.56 4.44 -18.45
N SER A 55 -1.08 3.21 -18.37
CA SER A 55 -1.38 2.50 -17.11
C SER A 55 -0.15 2.17 -16.26
N ARG A 56 1.05 2.21 -16.84
CA ARG A 56 2.33 1.97 -16.13
C ARG A 56 3.22 3.20 -16.08
N SER A 57 2.70 4.35 -16.47
CA SER A 57 3.44 5.61 -16.42
C SER A 57 3.52 6.12 -14.98
N VAL A 58 4.66 6.75 -14.66
CA VAL A 58 4.86 7.42 -13.37
C VAL A 58 4.55 8.89 -13.57
N PHE A 59 3.67 9.42 -12.74
CA PHE A 59 3.28 10.83 -12.75
C PHE A 59 3.89 11.53 -11.55
N ALA A 60 4.49 12.69 -11.76
CA ALA A 60 5.08 13.52 -10.71
C ALA A 60 4.41 14.89 -10.67
N ASN A 61 4.18 15.42 -9.46
CA ASN A 61 3.57 16.75 -9.28
C ASN A 61 4.51 17.89 -9.67
N ARG A 62 5.82 17.64 -9.63
CA ARG A 62 6.87 18.59 -9.98
C ARG A 62 8.14 17.86 -10.40
N THR A 63 8.99 18.54 -11.16
CA THR A 63 10.32 18.04 -11.48
C THR A 63 11.20 18.00 -10.24
N LEU A 64 11.86 16.87 -10.01
CA LEU A 64 12.84 16.69 -8.95
C LEU A 64 14.25 16.81 -9.56
N SER A 65 15.02 17.79 -9.09
CA SER A 65 16.45 17.88 -9.44
C SER A 65 17.27 16.99 -8.50
N LEU A 66 17.94 16.01 -9.05
CA LEU A 66 18.84 15.13 -8.30
C LEU A 66 20.26 15.71 -8.16
N ALA A 67 20.55 16.89 -8.72
CA ALA A 67 21.90 17.47 -8.72
C ALA A 67 22.45 17.71 -7.30
N SER A 68 21.62 18.20 -6.39
CA SER A 68 21.98 18.47 -5.00
C SER A 68 21.87 17.25 -4.06
N ILE A 69 21.31 16.14 -4.54
CA ILE A 69 21.14 14.92 -3.75
C ILE A 69 22.44 14.13 -3.76
N THR A 70 23.04 13.89 -2.61
CA THR A 70 24.28 13.11 -2.47
C THR A 70 24.04 11.65 -2.08
N ALA A 71 22.93 11.35 -1.40
CA ALA A 71 22.58 10.02 -0.97
C ALA A 71 21.10 9.73 -1.24
N ILE A 72 20.79 8.48 -1.62
CA ILE A 72 19.43 8.01 -1.91
C ILE A 72 19.17 6.76 -1.09
N GLY A 73 18.15 6.83 -0.22
CA GLY A 73 17.66 5.70 0.54
C GLY A 73 16.46 5.07 -0.15
N PHE A 74 16.42 3.76 -0.17
CA PHE A 74 15.30 2.98 -0.70
C PHE A 74 14.69 2.13 0.41
N ASP A 75 13.37 2.06 0.44
CA ASP A 75 12.69 0.98 1.14
C ASP A 75 12.81 -0.32 0.33
N SER A 76 12.59 -1.46 0.98
CA SER A 76 12.67 -2.79 0.33
C SER A 76 11.32 -3.20 -0.25
N ASP A 77 10.33 -3.41 0.63
CA ASP A 77 9.07 -4.04 0.29
C ASP A 77 8.16 -3.09 -0.50
N TYR A 78 7.67 -3.54 -1.66
CA TYR A 78 6.90 -2.73 -2.63
C TYR A 78 7.62 -1.48 -3.16
N THR A 79 8.94 -1.37 -2.92
CA THR A 79 9.80 -0.31 -3.47
C THR A 79 10.87 -0.89 -4.40
N LEU A 80 11.81 -1.67 -3.88
CA LEU A 80 12.79 -2.41 -4.66
C LEU A 80 12.29 -3.81 -5.04
N THR A 81 11.36 -4.34 -4.29
CA THR A 81 10.76 -5.66 -4.48
C THR A 81 9.28 -5.52 -4.74
N SER A 82 8.79 -6.12 -5.82
CA SER A 82 7.37 -6.22 -6.12
C SER A 82 6.89 -7.64 -5.87
N TYR A 83 5.88 -7.77 -5.02
CA TYR A 83 5.26 -9.08 -4.72
C TYR A 83 4.15 -9.40 -5.72
N VAL A 84 3.94 -10.71 -5.96
CA VAL A 84 2.83 -11.23 -6.76
C VAL A 84 1.57 -11.24 -5.88
N PRO A 85 0.59 -10.35 -6.11
CA PRO A 85 -0.53 -10.16 -5.18
C PRO A 85 -1.31 -11.46 -4.94
N GLU A 86 -1.58 -12.23 -6.00
CA GLU A 86 -2.39 -13.44 -5.92
C GLU A 86 -1.78 -14.51 -5.01
N THR A 87 -0.46 -14.59 -4.94
CA THR A 87 0.22 -15.61 -4.13
C THR A 87 0.64 -15.07 -2.77
N PHE A 88 1.13 -13.84 -2.73
CA PHE A 88 1.60 -13.21 -1.48
C PHE A 88 0.44 -12.92 -0.53
N GLU A 89 -0.64 -12.28 -1.01
CA GLU A 89 -1.80 -11.93 -0.18
C GLU A 89 -2.55 -13.18 0.30
N LYS A 90 -2.66 -14.20 -0.57
CA LYS A 90 -3.21 -15.51 -0.16
C LYS A 90 -2.37 -16.18 0.92
N LEU A 91 -1.05 -16.09 0.82
CA LEU A 91 -0.15 -16.60 1.86
C LEU A 91 -0.34 -15.84 3.18
N ALA A 92 -0.33 -14.50 3.14
CA ALA A 92 -0.52 -13.67 4.32
C ALA A 92 -1.86 -13.96 5.01
N HIS A 93 -2.94 -14.04 4.23
CA HIS A 93 -4.26 -14.40 4.72
C HIS A 93 -4.28 -15.79 5.39
N ALA A 94 -3.74 -16.81 4.70
CA ALA A 94 -3.71 -18.18 5.24
C ALA A 94 -2.90 -18.30 6.53
N GLU A 95 -1.73 -17.65 6.59
CA GLU A 95 -0.92 -17.62 7.83
C GLU A 95 -1.63 -16.90 8.96
N THR A 96 -2.36 -15.83 8.66
CA THR A 96 -3.14 -15.09 9.66
C THR A 96 -4.30 -15.95 10.19
N VAL A 97 -5.01 -16.64 9.33
CA VAL A 97 -6.06 -17.62 9.71
C VAL A 97 -5.49 -18.69 10.64
N GLU A 98 -4.33 -19.24 10.29
CA GLU A 98 -3.65 -20.25 11.14
C GLU A 98 -3.31 -19.69 12.53
N LYS A 99 -2.90 -18.41 12.63
CA LYS A 99 -2.68 -17.77 13.95
C LYS A 99 -3.98 -17.58 14.73
N LEU A 100 -5.06 -17.16 14.07
CA LEU A 100 -6.36 -17.04 14.74
C LEU A 100 -6.79 -18.36 15.37
N ILE A 101 -6.64 -19.46 14.65
CA ILE A 101 -6.97 -20.81 15.15
C ILE A 101 -6.03 -21.21 16.27
N THR A 102 -4.72 -21.19 16.03
CA THR A 102 -3.74 -21.82 16.93
C THR A 102 -3.37 -20.98 18.14
N LYS A 103 -3.49 -19.65 18.07
CA LYS A 103 -3.06 -18.71 19.12
C LYS A 103 -4.19 -17.91 19.75
N PHE A 104 -5.28 -17.68 19.02
CA PHE A 104 -6.41 -16.89 19.52
C PHE A 104 -7.66 -17.73 19.82
N GLY A 105 -7.61 -19.04 19.59
CA GLY A 105 -8.67 -19.98 19.95
C GLY A 105 -9.93 -19.90 19.08
N TYR A 106 -9.80 -19.42 17.86
CA TYR A 106 -10.90 -19.42 16.91
C TYR A 106 -11.24 -20.84 16.42
N PRO A 107 -12.52 -21.11 16.11
CA PRO A 107 -12.94 -22.43 15.65
C PRO A 107 -12.30 -22.79 14.30
N ASP A 108 -11.80 -24.01 14.18
CA ASP A 108 -11.01 -24.48 13.04
C ASP A 108 -11.79 -24.47 11.72
N GLN A 109 -12.94 -25.15 11.69
CA GLN A 109 -13.70 -25.40 10.46
C GLN A 109 -14.21 -24.14 9.74
N PRO A 110 -14.89 -23.18 10.37
CA PRO A 110 -15.34 -22.02 9.62
C PRO A 110 -14.17 -21.18 9.10
N LEU A 111 -13.03 -21.11 9.81
CA LEU A 111 -11.91 -20.28 9.42
C LEU A 111 -11.08 -20.90 8.29
N ARG A 112 -10.82 -22.23 8.30
CA ARG A 112 -10.07 -22.89 7.23
C ARG A 112 -10.75 -22.86 5.87
N SER A 113 -12.06 -22.64 5.84
CA SER A 113 -12.80 -22.47 4.58
C SER A 113 -12.66 -21.08 3.97
N LEU A 114 -12.11 -20.11 4.72
CA LEU A 114 -11.94 -18.75 4.23
C LEU A 114 -10.85 -18.69 3.15
N SER A 115 -11.13 -17.94 2.10
CA SER A 115 -10.17 -17.67 1.02
C SER A 115 -10.12 -16.18 0.75
N PHE A 116 -8.94 -15.66 0.45
CA PHE A 116 -8.75 -14.26 0.08
C PHE A 116 -9.14 -14.01 -1.37
N ASP A 117 -10.03 -13.03 -1.61
CA ASP A 117 -10.34 -12.50 -2.93
C ASP A 117 -9.70 -11.11 -3.12
N PRO A 118 -8.66 -10.99 -3.97
CA PRO A 118 -7.96 -9.73 -4.19
C PRO A 118 -8.82 -8.66 -4.87
N ASN A 119 -9.95 -9.04 -5.50
CA ASN A 119 -10.82 -8.10 -6.21
C ASN A 119 -11.77 -7.32 -5.29
N LEU A 120 -11.95 -7.79 -4.06
CA LEU A 120 -12.87 -7.15 -3.10
C LEU A 120 -12.24 -5.99 -2.32
N MET A 121 -10.92 -5.94 -2.22
CA MET A 121 -10.22 -4.97 -1.38
C MET A 121 -9.36 -4.02 -2.20
N VAL A 122 -9.45 -2.73 -1.86
CA VAL A 122 -8.62 -1.67 -2.45
C VAL A 122 -8.11 -0.73 -1.37
N ARG A 123 -6.98 -0.08 -1.60
CA ARG A 123 -6.50 0.97 -0.70
C ARG A 123 -7.45 2.16 -0.69
N GLY A 124 -7.56 2.82 0.45
CA GLY A 124 -8.45 3.96 0.67
C GLY A 124 -9.81 3.58 1.24
N LEU A 125 -10.05 2.30 1.54
CA LEU A 125 -11.20 1.89 2.35
C LEU A 125 -10.98 2.24 3.82
N VAL A 126 -12.07 2.33 4.57
CA VAL A 126 -12.08 2.58 6.01
C VAL A 126 -12.83 1.44 6.70
N ILE A 127 -12.26 0.90 7.73
CA ILE A 127 -12.86 -0.13 8.57
C ILE A 127 -13.53 0.55 9.76
N ASP A 128 -14.83 0.33 9.96
CA ASP A 128 -15.55 0.66 11.18
C ASP A 128 -15.50 -0.55 12.11
N LYS A 129 -14.64 -0.48 13.09
CA LYS A 129 -14.40 -1.59 14.02
C LYS A 129 -15.55 -1.84 14.98
N GLU A 130 -16.37 -0.83 15.27
CA GLU A 130 -17.50 -0.96 16.19
C GLU A 130 -18.71 -1.62 15.53
N LEU A 131 -19.00 -1.21 14.29
CA LEU A 131 -20.16 -1.73 13.56
C LEU A 131 -19.82 -2.89 12.60
N GLY A 132 -18.56 -3.28 12.48
CA GLY A 132 -18.17 -4.37 11.57
C GLY A 132 -18.27 -4.01 10.08
N ASN A 133 -18.18 -2.73 9.72
CA ASN A 133 -18.41 -2.29 8.35
C ASN A 133 -17.12 -1.92 7.63
N ILE A 134 -17.12 -2.17 6.32
CA ILE A 134 -16.10 -1.66 5.39
C ILE A 134 -16.70 -0.52 4.60
N LEU A 135 -16.07 0.65 4.61
CA LEU A 135 -16.59 1.90 4.08
C LEU A 135 -15.74 2.39 2.91
N LYS A 136 -16.40 2.91 1.88
CA LYS A 136 -15.77 3.70 0.81
C LYS A 136 -16.26 5.14 0.90
N CYS A 137 -15.37 6.06 1.18
CA CYS A 137 -15.66 7.49 1.25
C CYS A 137 -15.08 8.26 0.07
N ASP A 138 -15.68 9.41 -0.22
CA ASP A 138 -15.14 10.37 -1.18
C ASP A 138 -14.14 11.34 -0.50
N ARG A 139 -13.59 12.27 -1.28
CA ARG A 139 -12.67 13.32 -0.80
C ARG A 139 -13.26 14.24 0.29
N HIS A 140 -14.58 14.29 0.39
CA HIS A 140 -15.31 15.09 1.40
C HIS A 140 -15.69 14.25 2.62
N LYS A 141 -15.16 13.03 2.72
CA LYS A 141 -15.44 12.05 3.79
C LYS A 141 -16.90 11.55 3.81
N TYR A 142 -17.66 11.77 2.73
CA TYR A 142 -19.00 11.24 2.58
C TYR A 142 -18.94 9.76 2.20
N ILE A 143 -19.69 8.92 2.94
CA ILE A 143 -19.70 7.48 2.72
C ILE A 143 -20.56 7.12 1.50
N LYS A 144 -19.90 6.71 0.43
CA LYS A 144 -20.55 6.33 -0.85
C LYS A 144 -21.02 4.89 -0.86
N LEU A 145 -20.23 3.99 -0.26
CA LEU A 145 -20.55 2.57 -0.12
C LEU A 145 -20.18 2.12 1.29
N ALA A 146 -20.95 1.18 1.81
CA ALA A 146 -20.65 0.48 3.05
C ALA A 146 -21.09 -0.97 2.92
N TYR A 147 -20.30 -1.88 3.45
CA TYR A 147 -20.58 -3.31 3.50
C TYR A 147 -20.51 -3.78 4.95
N HIS A 148 -21.48 -4.58 5.35
CA HIS A 148 -21.46 -5.33 6.60
C HIS A 148 -21.26 -6.82 6.27
N GLY A 149 -20.17 -7.42 6.72
CA GLY A 149 -19.74 -8.67 6.10
C GLY A 149 -19.67 -8.50 4.57
N PHE A 150 -20.24 -9.41 3.80
CA PHE A 150 -20.32 -9.32 2.34
C PHE A 150 -21.60 -8.64 1.82
N SER A 151 -22.49 -8.21 2.72
CA SER A 151 -23.77 -7.58 2.36
C SER A 151 -23.64 -6.05 2.27
N PRO A 152 -24.03 -5.44 1.15
CA PRO A 152 -24.02 -3.98 1.03
C PRO A 152 -25.13 -3.35 1.87
N LEU A 153 -24.81 -2.27 2.62
CA LEU A 153 -25.81 -1.47 3.30
C LEU A 153 -26.66 -0.70 2.27
N SER A 154 -27.94 -0.65 2.50
CA SER A 154 -28.86 0.18 1.73
C SER A 154 -28.48 1.67 1.85
N ARG A 155 -29.06 2.48 0.96
CA ARG A 155 -28.84 3.95 1.01
C ARG A 155 -29.33 4.53 2.33
N ASP A 156 -30.49 4.09 2.81
CA ASP A 156 -31.13 4.66 4.01
C ASP A 156 -30.35 4.28 5.28
N GLU A 157 -29.95 3.02 5.42
CA GLU A 157 -29.07 2.57 6.52
C GLU A 157 -27.76 3.37 6.53
N ARG A 158 -27.14 3.55 5.39
CA ARG A 158 -25.88 4.29 5.28
C ARG A 158 -26.06 5.77 5.63
N MET A 159 -27.18 6.39 5.20
CA MET A 159 -27.50 7.77 5.53
C MET A 159 -27.73 7.95 7.03
N GLN A 160 -28.49 7.07 7.65
CA GLN A 160 -28.78 7.12 9.09
C GLN A 160 -27.51 6.88 9.93
N THR A 161 -26.65 5.95 9.50
CA THR A 161 -25.48 5.53 10.28
C THR A 161 -24.32 6.51 10.15
N TYR A 162 -24.05 7.00 8.94
CA TYR A 162 -22.79 7.70 8.63
C TYR A 162 -22.93 9.12 8.09
N ASN A 163 -24.02 9.41 7.40
CA ASN A 163 -24.18 10.67 6.67
C ASN A 163 -25.30 11.55 7.26
N SER A 164 -25.74 11.29 8.49
CA SER A 164 -26.72 12.10 9.17
C SER A 164 -26.12 13.48 9.54
N ALA A 165 -26.88 14.55 9.28
CA ALA A 165 -26.50 15.91 9.67
C ALA A 165 -26.33 16.06 11.19
N ASP A 166 -27.06 15.28 11.96
CA ASP A 166 -27.06 15.32 13.44
C ASP A 166 -25.88 14.58 14.07
N LYS A 167 -25.16 13.79 13.28
CA LYS A 167 -23.99 13.01 13.73
C LYS A 167 -22.83 13.26 12.77
N PRO A 168 -22.08 14.36 12.93
CA PRO A 168 -20.89 14.58 12.12
C PRO A 168 -19.93 13.39 12.34
N LEU A 169 -19.45 12.82 11.25
CA LEU A 169 -18.51 11.71 11.31
C LEU A 169 -17.25 12.20 12.02
N GLU A 170 -16.83 11.46 13.05
CA GLU A 170 -15.52 11.67 13.66
C GLU A 170 -14.42 11.58 12.59
N SER A 171 -13.33 12.28 12.80
CA SER A 171 -12.20 12.17 11.88
C SER A 171 -11.70 10.73 11.85
N PHE A 172 -11.67 10.12 10.67
CA PHE A 172 -11.18 8.75 10.49
C PHE A 172 -9.76 8.55 11.02
N GLU A 173 -8.96 9.61 11.04
CA GLU A 173 -7.55 9.59 11.42
C GLU A 173 -7.34 9.68 12.95
N SER A 174 -8.26 10.30 13.65
CA SER A 174 -8.14 10.57 15.11
C SER A 174 -9.01 9.64 15.96
N SER A 175 -10.01 8.99 15.38
CA SER A 175 -10.92 8.13 16.12
C SER A 175 -10.35 6.73 16.33
N SER A 176 -10.49 6.21 17.55
CA SER A 176 -10.18 4.81 17.86
C SER A 176 -11.13 3.82 17.18
N ARG A 177 -12.30 4.28 16.73
CA ARG A 177 -13.34 3.47 16.07
C ARG A 177 -12.91 3.02 14.68
N PHE A 178 -12.23 3.88 13.92
CA PHE A 178 -11.91 3.63 12.53
C PHE A 178 -10.47 3.12 12.33
N ALA A 179 -10.25 2.40 11.25
CA ALA A 179 -8.93 2.04 10.75
C ALA A 179 -8.87 2.24 9.24
N MET A 180 -7.77 2.82 8.75
CA MET A 180 -7.55 3.07 7.32
C MET A 180 -6.88 1.88 6.65
N VAL A 181 -7.37 1.48 5.49
CA VAL A 181 -6.72 0.52 4.60
C VAL A 181 -5.81 1.31 3.65
N ASP A 182 -4.63 1.71 4.14
CA ASP A 182 -3.72 2.64 3.45
C ASP A 182 -2.53 1.96 2.77
N THR A 183 -2.21 0.73 3.17
CA THR A 183 -1.11 -0.06 2.60
C THR A 183 -1.63 -1.28 1.85
N LEU A 184 -0.77 -1.86 0.99
CA LEU A 184 -1.09 -3.14 0.33
C LEU A 184 -1.16 -4.28 1.34
N PHE A 185 -0.37 -4.24 2.41
CA PHE A 185 -0.40 -5.25 3.48
C PHE A 185 -1.73 -5.28 4.24
N SER A 186 -2.48 -4.16 4.28
CA SER A 186 -3.76 -4.06 4.96
C SER A 186 -4.92 -4.72 4.18
N LEU A 187 -4.73 -5.10 2.93
CA LEU A 187 -5.81 -5.65 2.08
C LEU A 187 -6.27 -7.02 2.61
N ALA A 188 -5.34 -7.91 2.89
CA ALA A 188 -5.65 -9.24 3.44
C ALA A 188 -6.28 -9.14 4.83
N GLU A 189 -5.83 -8.20 5.67
CA GLU A 189 -6.42 -7.91 7.00
C GLU A 189 -7.88 -7.44 6.88
N ALA A 190 -8.15 -6.47 6.00
CA ALA A 190 -9.49 -5.94 5.79
C ALA A 190 -10.46 -7.01 5.27
N HIS A 191 -10.00 -7.84 4.33
CA HIS A 191 -10.79 -8.95 3.82
C HIS A 191 -11.08 -10.01 4.89
N LEU A 192 -10.08 -10.35 5.70
CA LEU A 192 -10.24 -11.30 6.81
C LEU A 192 -11.25 -10.77 7.84
N PHE A 193 -11.14 -9.48 8.21
CA PHE A 193 -12.10 -8.87 9.12
C PHE A 193 -13.53 -8.94 8.56
N MET A 194 -13.73 -8.59 7.29
CA MET A 194 -15.01 -8.71 6.58
C MET A 194 -15.58 -10.15 6.66
N SER A 195 -14.71 -11.15 6.45
CA SER A 195 -15.06 -12.56 6.53
C SER A 195 -15.44 -12.99 7.96
N LEU A 196 -14.74 -12.47 8.98
CA LEU A 196 -15.07 -12.76 10.39
C LEU A 196 -16.39 -12.13 10.83
N VAL A 197 -16.71 -10.93 10.34
CA VAL A 197 -18.01 -10.29 10.55
C VAL A 197 -19.12 -11.19 9.99
N GLU A 198 -18.98 -11.64 8.74
CA GLU A 198 -19.94 -12.55 8.10
C GLU A 198 -20.12 -13.85 8.88
N LEU A 199 -19.03 -14.48 9.33
CA LEU A 199 -19.09 -15.70 10.13
C LEU A 199 -19.77 -15.48 11.49
N LYS A 200 -19.54 -14.33 12.12
CA LYS A 200 -20.18 -13.97 13.38
C LYS A 200 -21.70 -13.85 13.21
N ASP A 201 -22.14 -13.14 12.18
CA ASP A 201 -23.56 -12.90 11.95
C ASP A 201 -24.30 -14.17 11.52
N GLN A 202 -23.58 -15.12 10.91
CA GLN A 202 -24.08 -16.46 10.62
C GLN A 202 -24.11 -17.40 11.86
N GLY A 203 -23.76 -16.92 13.05
CA GLY A 203 -23.69 -17.73 14.28
C GLY A 203 -22.51 -18.72 14.34
N LYS A 204 -21.59 -18.70 13.37
CA LYS A 204 -20.47 -19.66 13.29
C LYS A 204 -19.33 -19.35 14.26
N LEU A 205 -19.37 -18.22 14.95
CA LEU A 205 -18.38 -17.79 15.95
C LEU A 205 -18.97 -17.67 17.37
N GLU A 206 -20.14 -18.24 17.64
CA GLU A 206 -20.82 -18.16 18.96
C GLU A 206 -19.92 -18.68 20.10
N SER A 207 -19.08 -19.69 19.82
CA SER A 207 -18.18 -20.28 20.82
C SER A 207 -17.19 -19.29 21.43
N ILE A 208 -16.89 -18.18 20.74
CA ILE A 208 -15.94 -17.17 21.21
C ILE A 208 -16.56 -15.85 21.66
N SER A 209 -17.87 -15.65 21.43
CA SER A 209 -18.68 -14.51 21.90
C SER A 209 -17.98 -13.13 21.83
N LYS A 210 -17.33 -12.80 20.70
CA LYS A 210 -16.56 -11.55 20.51
C LYS A 210 -17.37 -10.48 19.81
N THR A 211 -17.12 -9.21 20.16
CA THR A 211 -17.60 -8.03 19.45
C THR A 211 -16.83 -7.83 18.14
N TYR A 212 -17.34 -7.02 17.21
CA TYR A 212 -16.62 -6.70 15.96
C TYR A 212 -15.28 -6.03 16.25
N ALA A 213 -15.21 -5.13 17.23
CA ALA A 213 -13.97 -4.48 17.64
C ALA A 213 -12.93 -5.49 18.15
N GLU A 214 -13.34 -6.53 18.85
CA GLU A 214 -12.47 -7.62 19.29
C GLU A 214 -12.02 -8.50 18.13
N LEU A 215 -12.90 -8.79 17.17
CA LEU A 215 -12.55 -9.53 15.95
C LEU A 215 -11.48 -8.76 15.16
N TYR A 216 -11.63 -7.43 15.04
CA TYR A 216 -10.61 -6.59 14.37
C TYR A 216 -9.28 -6.60 15.12
N ARG A 217 -9.30 -6.42 16.44
CA ARG A 217 -8.10 -6.44 17.28
C ARG A 217 -7.34 -7.75 17.15
N ASP A 218 -8.05 -8.87 17.17
CA ASP A 218 -7.45 -10.19 17.04
C ASP A 218 -6.90 -10.44 15.63
N SER A 219 -7.61 -10.01 14.59
CA SER A 219 -7.14 -10.07 13.20
C SER A 219 -5.83 -9.30 13.06
N ARG A 220 -5.76 -8.08 13.57
CA ARG A 220 -4.56 -7.25 13.55
C ARG A 220 -3.40 -7.90 14.31
N ALA A 221 -3.67 -8.42 15.51
CA ALA A 221 -2.65 -9.10 16.31
C ALA A 221 -2.16 -10.40 15.64
N ALA A 222 -3.05 -11.13 14.95
CA ALA A 222 -2.68 -12.32 14.20
C ALA A 222 -1.83 -12.02 12.98
N VAL A 223 -2.14 -10.94 12.23
CA VAL A 223 -1.31 -10.43 11.12
C VAL A 223 0.08 -10.06 11.63
N ASP A 224 0.16 -9.25 12.69
CA ASP A 224 1.43 -8.83 13.28
C ASP A 224 2.25 -10.02 13.78
N LEU A 225 1.60 -11.05 14.32
CA LEU A 225 2.25 -12.28 14.75
C LEU A 225 2.80 -13.08 13.57
N ALA A 226 2.03 -13.25 12.48
CA ALA A 226 2.44 -13.97 11.28
C ALA A 226 3.66 -13.32 10.60
N HIS A 227 3.73 -11.99 10.63
CA HIS A 227 4.92 -11.27 10.15
C HIS A 227 6.13 -11.40 11.11
N ARG A 228 5.90 -11.32 12.41
CA ARG A 228 6.96 -11.30 13.44
C ARG A 228 7.58 -12.66 13.70
N ASP A 229 6.80 -13.74 13.67
CA ASP A 229 7.32 -15.10 13.92
C ASP A 229 8.02 -15.70 12.69
N GLY A 230 8.02 -14.99 11.57
CA GLY A 230 8.69 -15.37 10.35
C GLY A 230 7.99 -16.47 9.53
N SER A 231 6.74 -16.86 9.84
CA SER A 231 6.02 -17.90 9.10
C SER A 231 5.85 -17.53 7.62
N ILE A 232 5.43 -16.31 7.34
CA ILE A 232 5.32 -15.77 5.97
C ILE A 232 6.72 -15.71 5.32
N LYS A 233 7.69 -15.14 6.01
CA LYS A 233 9.06 -14.93 5.49
C LYS A 233 9.78 -16.22 5.13
N ARG A 234 9.65 -17.27 5.95
CA ARG A 234 10.23 -18.59 5.65
C ARG A 234 9.63 -19.21 4.38
N LYS A 235 8.33 -19.08 4.16
CA LYS A 235 7.69 -19.61 2.95
C LYS A 235 8.11 -18.86 1.70
N ILE A 236 8.26 -17.53 1.79
CA ILE A 236 8.79 -16.73 0.69
C ILE A 236 10.26 -17.09 0.40
N ALA A 237 11.08 -17.24 1.43
CA ALA A 237 12.49 -17.59 1.29
C ALA A 237 12.71 -18.98 0.68
N ALA A 238 11.78 -19.92 0.93
CA ALA A 238 11.84 -21.27 0.36
C ALA A 238 11.58 -21.31 -1.15
N ASP A 239 10.72 -20.41 -1.67
CA ASP A 239 10.44 -20.28 -3.10
C ASP A 239 10.12 -18.81 -3.46
N PRO A 240 11.16 -17.96 -3.57
CA PRO A 240 10.95 -16.54 -3.90
C PRO A 240 10.26 -16.31 -5.24
N SER A 241 10.47 -17.21 -6.21
CA SER A 241 9.92 -17.08 -7.57
C SER A 241 8.40 -17.09 -7.62
N LYS A 242 7.77 -17.75 -6.66
CA LYS A 242 6.32 -17.83 -6.53
C LYS A 242 5.69 -16.53 -6.01
N TYR A 243 6.45 -15.74 -5.25
CA TYR A 243 5.92 -14.60 -4.50
C TYR A 243 6.47 -13.25 -4.95
N ILE A 244 7.57 -13.22 -5.70
CA ILE A 244 8.30 -12.00 -6.04
C ILE A 244 8.45 -11.91 -7.56
N PHE A 245 8.05 -10.76 -8.12
CA PHE A 245 8.31 -10.47 -9.53
C PHE A 245 9.80 -10.18 -9.76
N PRO A 246 10.42 -10.79 -10.78
CA PRO A 246 11.78 -10.44 -11.17
C PRO A 246 11.81 -9.02 -11.76
N ASP A 247 12.79 -8.19 -11.37
CA ASP A 247 13.04 -6.89 -11.99
C ASP A 247 14.42 -6.86 -12.69
N PRO A 248 14.45 -7.10 -14.01
CA PRO A 248 15.70 -7.13 -14.76
C PRO A 248 16.37 -5.75 -14.89
N LEU A 249 15.72 -4.66 -14.51
CA LEU A 249 16.27 -3.30 -14.62
C LEU A 249 16.82 -2.79 -13.28
N LEU A 250 16.43 -3.35 -12.15
CA LEU A 250 16.79 -2.85 -10.83
C LEU A 250 18.30 -2.69 -10.64
N GLY A 251 19.07 -3.76 -10.83
CA GLY A 251 20.51 -3.70 -10.63
C GLY A 251 21.21 -2.71 -11.57
N LYS A 252 20.73 -2.55 -12.84
CA LYS A 252 21.25 -1.53 -13.77
C LYS A 252 20.94 -0.13 -13.26
N THR A 253 19.76 0.09 -12.75
CA THR A 253 19.33 1.37 -12.18
C THR A 253 20.19 1.74 -10.98
N LEU A 254 20.35 0.83 -10.02
CA LEU A 254 21.19 1.04 -8.84
C LEU A 254 22.66 1.29 -9.22
N LYS A 255 23.19 0.55 -10.19
CA LYS A 255 24.55 0.76 -10.70
C LYS A 255 24.70 2.15 -11.34
N THR A 256 23.74 2.60 -12.14
CA THR A 256 23.74 3.92 -12.78
C THR A 256 23.75 5.04 -11.72
N LEU A 257 22.92 4.91 -10.67
CA LEU A 257 22.91 5.88 -9.57
C LEU A 257 24.25 5.95 -8.85
N ARG A 258 24.89 4.80 -8.57
CA ARG A 258 26.24 4.78 -7.96
C ARG A 258 27.30 5.41 -8.87
N GLN A 259 27.26 5.12 -10.15
CA GLN A 259 28.19 5.70 -11.14
C GLN A 259 28.02 7.21 -11.30
N SER A 260 26.83 7.75 -11.06
CA SER A 260 26.58 9.20 -11.01
C SER A 260 27.02 9.86 -9.69
N GLY A 261 27.79 9.15 -8.84
CA GLY A 261 28.33 9.69 -7.59
C GLY A 261 27.36 9.66 -6.41
N LYS A 262 26.18 9.02 -6.54
CA LYS A 262 25.20 8.92 -5.45
C LYS A 262 25.56 7.79 -4.48
N LYS A 263 25.48 8.05 -3.18
CA LYS A 263 25.49 6.99 -2.16
C LYS A 263 24.12 6.33 -2.10
N ILE A 264 24.09 5.00 -2.05
CA ILE A 264 22.83 4.24 -2.00
C ILE A 264 22.79 3.45 -0.69
N PHE A 265 21.65 3.45 -0.02
CA PHE A 265 21.43 2.68 1.20
C PHE A 265 19.97 2.17 1.27
N LEU A 266 19.74 1.17 2.09
CA LEU A 266 18.41 0.66 2.42
C LEU A 266 17.90 1.32 3.70
N ALA A 267 16.61 1.67 3.71
CA ALA A 267 15.87 2.13 4.88
C ALA A 267 14.58 1.30 4.95
N THR A 268 14.63 0.15 5.60
CA THR A 268 13.55 -0.83 5.63
C THR A 268 13.22 -1.27 7.06
N ASN A 269 11.95 -1.61 7.30
CA ASN A 269 11.47 -2.23 8.54
C ASN A 269 11.68 -3.76 8.55
N SER A 270 12.07 -4.35 7.43
CA SER A 270 12.35 -5.79 7.32
C SER A 270 13.70 -6.14 7.94
N PHE A 271 13.78 -7.30 8.62
CA PHE A 271 15.04 -7.81 9.16
C PHE A 271 16.03 -8.15 8.04
N PHE A 272 17.31 -8.05 8.36
CA PHE A 272 18.41 -8.27 7.42
C PHE A 272 18.31 -9.61 6.69
N ASP A 273 18.05 -10.70 7.41
CA ASP A 273 18.00 -12.05 6.84
C ASP A 273 16.98 -12.16 5.70
N PHE A 274 15.78 -11.63 5.92
CA PHE A 274 14.75 -11.64 4.89
C PHE A 274 15.08 -10.69 3.73
N THR A 275 15.54 -9.49 4.04
CA THR A 275 15.95 -8.50 3.04
C THR A 275 17.08 -9.05 2.16
N HIS A 276 18.03 -9.76 2.76
CA HIS A 276 19.14 -10.40 2.04
C HIS A 276 18.65 -11.43 1.04
N VAL A 277 17.75 -12.33 1.45
CA VAL A 277 17.15 -13.35 0.57
C VAL A 277 16.40 -12.69 -0.60
N VAL A 278 15.55 -11.73 -0.30
CA VAL A 278 14.69 -11.06 -1.28
C VAL A 278 15.52 -10.27 -2.30
N LEU A 279 16.47 -9.45 -1.83
CA LEU A 279 17.30 -8.65 -2.73
C LEU A 279 18.26 -9.49 -3.55
N ASN A 280 18.83 -10.56 -3.00
CA ASN A 280 19.64 -11.49 -3.79
C ASN A 280 18.80 -12.09 -4.92
N TYR A 281 17.60 -12.60 -4.62
CA TYR A 281 16.72 -13.11 -5.66
C TYR A 281 16.45 -12.08 -6.76
N VAL A 282 16.02 -10.86 -6.41
CA VAL A 282 15.69 -9.82 -7.40
C VAL A 282 16.91 -9.35 -8.19
N LEU A 283 18.12 -9.35 -7.58
CA LEU A 283 19.35 -8.92 -8.23
C LEU A 283 20.04 -10.06 -9.01
N GLU A 284 19.95 -11.34 -8.57
CA GLU A 284 20.62 -12.50 -9.17
C GLU A 284 19.88 -13.10 -10.38
N VAL A 285 18.54 -12.99 -10.45
CA VAL A 285 17.75 -13.44 -11.64
C VAL A 285 18.27 -12.85 -12.95
N ARG A 286 19.14 -11.85 -12.89
CA ARG A 286 19.82 -11.27 -14.06
C ARG A 286 20.91 -12.09 -14.69
N VAL A 287 21.64 -12.85 -13.92
CA VAL A 287 22.83 -13.56 -14.44
C VAL A 287 22.40 -14.61 -15.45
N ASP A 288 21.24 -15.23 -15.23
CA ASP A 288 20.71 -16.27 -16.13
C ASP A 288 20.07 -15.73 -17.42
N VAL A 289 19.45 -14.55 -17.39
CA VAL A 289 18.87 -13.95 -18.61
C VAL A 289 19.98 -13.50 -19.55
N ASP A 290 21.04 -12.89 -19.05
CA ASP A 290 22.19 -12.49 -19.87
C ASP A 290 22.98 -13.72 -20.38
N ARG A 291 23.11 -14.79 -19.58
CA ARG A 291 23.72 -16.05 -20.04
C ARG A 291 22.88 -16.74 -21.13
N ARG A 292 21.54 -16.77 -21.02
CA ARG A 292 20.65 -17.32 -22.05
C ARG A 292 20.61 -16.45 -23.31
N ALA A 293 20.73 -15.14 -23.18
CA ALA A 293 20.81 -14.21 -24.32
C ALA A 293 22.14 -14.36 -25.05
N SER A 294 23.26 -14.54 -24.34
CA SER A 294 24.59 -14.77 -24.95
C SER A 294 24.70 -16.17 -25.59
N ALA A 295 24.10 -17.19 -24.99
CA ALA A 295 24.09 -18.55 -25.55
C ALA A 295 23.25 -18.69 -26.85
N ARG A 296 22.32 -17.77 -27.10
CA ARG A 296 21.54 -17.72 -28.35
C ARG A 296 22.19 -16.88 -29.46
N ARG A 297 23.37 -16.30 -29.22
CA ARG A 297 24.13 -15.47 -30.19
C ARG A 297 25.42 -16.14 -30.70
N THR A 298 25.63 -17.40 -30.40
CA THR A 298 26.69 -18.21 -31.06
C THR A 298 26.10 -18.87 -32.29
N PRO A 299 26.69 -18.64 -33.49
CA PRO A 299 26.18 -19.10 -34.80
C PRO A 299 26.24 -20.61 -34.94
#